data_d19b333d472ef214bfbcff7c7a0fe08e
#
_entry.id   d19b333d472ef214bfbcff7c7a0fe08e
#
_cell.length_a   1.000
_cell.length_b   1.000
_cell.length_c   1.000
_cell.angle_alpha   90.00
_cell.angle_beta   90.00
_cell.angle_gamma   90.00
#
_symmetry.space_group_name_H-M   'P 1'
#
loop_
_entity.id
_entity.type
_entity.pdbx_description
1 polymer ?
#
loop_
_entity_poly.entity_id
_entity_poly.type
_entity_poly.pdbx_seq_one_letter_code
_entity_poly.pdbx_strand_id
1 'polypeptide(L)'
;MDTVTFLEALKKFTEEQTKDMILPTKREKGEASDEYRPAGVHVMALPSGKTPTKFAPYILHKKVTGQDLIPDGSRNRSLVTIRSIFCVFNEDAVEGSLMLMNLMERMRIALLKIPVVDNRYRLYTGDDDGKIETVIYQEDLQPYYVGEMVTTWEIPSVQEERQMLFGKDYL
;
A
#
# COMPACT_ATOMS: atom_id res chain seq x y z
N MET A 1 0.77 -15.20 13.22
CA MET A 1 0.53 -14.40 12.00
C MET A 1 1.16 -13.05 12.21
N ASP A 2 1.78 -12.52 11.20
CA ASP A 2 2.63 -11.37 11.40
C ASP A 2 2.38 -10.28 10.34
N THR A 3 3.07 -9.19 10.49
CA THR A 3 3.03 -8.07 9.55
C THR A 3 3.46 -8.48 8.13
N VAL A 4 4.29 -9.50 7.98
CA VAL A 4 4.74 -9.98 6.65
C VAL A 4 3.56 -10.56 5.88
N THR A 5 2.79 -11.44 6.51
CA THR A 5 1.57 -12.03 5.92
C THR A 5 0.55 -10.93 5.56
N PHE A 6 0.41 -9.92 6.42
CA PHE A 6 -0.43 -8.76 6.13
C PHE A 6 0.05 -7.99 4.90
N LEU A 7 1.35 -7.70 4.80
CA LEU A 7 1.92 -6.98 3.65
C LEU A 7 1.72 -7.75 2.33
N GLU A 8 1.87 -9.07 2.36
CA GLU A 8 1.60 -9.92 1.19
C GLU A 8 0.10 -9.90 0.79
N ALA A 9 -0.80 -9.91 1.78
CA ALA A 9 -2.24 -9.78 1.53
C ALA A 9 -2.58 -8.39 0.95
N LEU A 10 -2.00 -7.32 1.49
CA LEU A 10 -2.18 -5.96 0.99
C LEU A 10 -1.64 -5.81 -0.44
N LYS A 11 -0.49 -6.42 -0.74
CA LYS A 11 0.08 -6.47 -2.09
C LYS A 11 -0.91 -7.10 -3.07
N LYS A 12 -1.41 -8.29 -2.79
CA LYS A 12 -2.40 -8.99 -3.64
C LYS A 12 -3.67 -8.18 -3.84
N PHE A 13 -4.17 -7.58 -2.77
CA PHE A 13 -5.33 -6.69 -2.84
C PHE A 13 -5.06 -5.51 -3.79
N THR A 14 -3.92 -4.86 -3.65
CA THR A 14 -3.53 -3.72 -4.49
C THR A 14 -3.39 -4.12 -5.95
N GLU A 15 -2.72 -5.23 -6.25
CA GLU A 15 -2.59 -5.78 -7.60
C GLU A 15 -3.97 -6.01 -8.24
N GLU A 16 -4.91 -6.61 -7.51
CA GLU A 16 -6.27 -6.85 -7.99
C GLU A 16 -7.04 -5.56 -8.26
N GLN A 17 -6.90 -4.55 -7.38
CA GLN A 17 -7.61 -3.28 -7.53
C GLN A 17 -7.05 -2.38 -8.65
N THR A 18 -5.81 -2.59 -9.07
CA THR A 18 -5.12 -1.72 -10.04
C THR A 18 -4.75 -2.40 -11.36
N LYS A 19 -5.04 -3.69 -11.52
CA LYS A 19 -4.64 -4.48 -12.70
C LYS A 19 -5.19 -3.97 -14.03
N ASP A 20 -6.31 -3.27 -14.02
CA ASP A 20 -6.94 -2.68 -15.21
C ASP A 20 -6.44 -1.27 -15.54
N MET A 21 -5.66 -0.67 -14.66
CA MET A 21 -5.02 0.63 -14.90
C MET A 21 -3.70 0.45 -15.64
N ILE A 22 -3.73 0.61 -16.95
CA ILE A 22 -2.55 0.48 -17.81
C ILE A 22 -1.84 1.83 -17.89
N LEU A 23 -0.61 1.87 -17.42
CA LEU A 23 0.20 3.07 -17.26
C LEU A 23 1.48 3.00 -18.10
N PRO A 24 1.97 4.14 -18.61
CA PRO A 24 3.17 4.15 -19.45
C PRO A 24 4.43 3.85 -18.63
N THR A 25 5.37 3.18 -19.28
CA THR A 25 6.72 2.97 -18.78
C THR A 25 7.71 3.82 -19.56
N LYS A 26 8.87 4.13 -18.95
CA LYS A 26 9.95 4.79 -19.67
C LYS A 26 10.58 3.80 -20.64
N ARG A 27 10.61 4.17 -21.91
CA ARG A 27 11.29 3.42 -22.95
C ARG A 27 12.81 3.49 -22.76
N GLU A 28 13.47 2.34 -22.74
CA GLU A 28 14.94 2.27 -22.79
C GLU A 28 15.40 2.29 -24.27
N LYS A 29 16.63 2.81 -24.51
CA LYS A 29 17.20 2.81 -25.88
C LYS A 29 17.31 1.37 -26.40
N GLY A 30 16.66 1.10 -27.53
CA GLY A 30 16.67 -0.21 -28.19
C GLY A 30 15.41 -1.03 -28.06
N GLU A 31 14.43 -0.59 -27.26
CA GLU A 31 13.12 -1.23 -27.19
C GLU A 31 12.22 -0.82 -28.38
N ALA A 32 11.51 -1.81 -28.94
CA ALA A 32 10.76 -1.62 -30.19
C ALA A 32 9.40 -0.92 -30.01
N SER A 33 8.85 -0.83 -28.79
CA SER A 33 7.55 -0.23 -28.49
C SER A 33 7.51 0.41 -27.11
N ASP A 34 6.66 1.44 -26.96
CA ASP A 34 6.30 1.94 -25.66
C ASP A 34 5.56 0.83 -24.91
N GLU A 35 6.06 0.47 -23.77
CA GLU A 35 5.43 -0.52 -22.92
C GLU A 35 4.44 0.19 -21.99
N TYR A 36 3.24 -0.37 -21.95
CA TYR A 36 2.19 0.01 -21.01
C TYR A 36 1.88 -1.18 -20.12
N ARG A 37 1.83 -0.98 -18.82
CA ARG A 37 1.52 -2.03 -17.87
C ARG A 37 0.82 -1.49 -16.62
N PRO A 38 0.15 -2.36 -15.82
CA PRO A 38 -0.27 -1.98 -14.49
C PRO A 38 0.94 -1.60 -13.62
N ALA A 39 0.70 -0.81 -12.58
CA ALA A 39 1.74 -0.54 -11.59
C ALA A 39 2.26 -1.83 -10.94
N GLY A 40 3.56 -1.99 -10.90
CA GLY A 40 4.18 -3.08 -10.15
C GLY A 40 4.00 -2.86 -8.64
N VAL A 41 3.54 -3.86 -7.91
CA VAL A 41 3.31 -3.73 -6.47
C VAL A 41 4.41 -4.43 -5.70
N HIS A 42 5.05 -3.71 -4.78
CA HIS A 42 6.18 -4.17 -3.99
C HIS A 42 5.91 -3.96 -2.49
N VAL A 43 6.60 -4.73 -1.67
CA VAL A 43 6.54 -4.62 -0.20
C VAL A 43 7.93 -4.40 0.37
N MET A 44 8.04 -3.47 1.31
CA MET A 44 9.23 -3.06 2.05
C MET A 44 10.34 -2.42 1.21
N ALA A 45 10.69 -2.98 0.04
CA ALA A 45 11.74 -2.47 -0.83
C ALA A 45 11.43 -2.74 -2.30
N LEU A 46 11.98 -1.90 -3.18
CA LEU A 46 12.04 -2.19 -4.60
C LEU A 46 13.18 -3.20 -4.87
N PRO A 47 13.10 -4.00 -5.95
CA PRO A 47 14.18 -4.89 -6.34
C PRO A 47 15.52 -4.14 -6.47
N SER A 48 16.62 -4.78 -6.10
CA SER A 48 17.96 -4.20 -6.19
C SER A 48 18.45 -4.08 -7.63
N GLY A 49 19.43 -3.20 -7.85
CA GLY A 49 20.18 -3.09 -9.10
C GLY A 49 19.76 -2.00 -10.07
N LYS A 50 18.65 -1.29 -9.78
CA LYS A 50 18.19 -0.14 -10.58
C LYS A 50 17.84 1.04 -9.67
N THR A 51 17.88 2.26 -10.24
CA THR A 51 17.36 3.43 -9.53
C THR A 51 15.84 3.28 -9.34
N PRO A 52 15.26 3.79 -8.23
CA PRO A 52 13.81 3.64 -7.96
C PRO A 52 12.90 4.07 -9.11
N THR A 53 13.25 5.14 -9.80
CA THR A 53 12.46 5.66 -10.93
C THR A 53 12.35 4.70 -12.11
N LYS A 54 13.31 3.78 -12.29
CA LYS A 54 13.25 2.77 -13.36
C LYS A 54 12.18 1.70 -13.16
N PHE A 55 11.61 1.60 -11.96
CA PHE A 55 10.52 0.70 -11.66
C PHE A 55 9.14 1.32 -11.93
N ALA A 56 9.07 2.62 -12.24
CA ALA A 56 7.79 3.29 -12.54
C ALA A 56 7.08 2.64 -13.76
N PRO A 57 5.74 2.46 -13.71
CA PRO A 57 4.87 2.76 -12.58
C PRO A 57 4.93 1.69 -11.48
N TYR A 58 4.94 2.11 -10.22
CA TYR A 58 4.93 1.19 -9.09
C TYR A 58 4.14 1.72 -7.88
N ILE A 59 3.75 0.79 -7.04
CA ILE A 59 3.22 1.04 -5.69
C ILE A 59 4.08 0.24 -4.72
N LEU A 60 4.61 0.91 -3.69
CA LEU A 60 5.47 0.30 -2.68
C LEU A 60 4.86 0.47 -1.29
N HIS A 61 4.43 -0.63 -0.68
CA HIS A 61 3.92 -0.64 0.69
C HIS A 61 5.07 -0.88 1.68
N LYS A 62 5.22 0.05 2.62
CA LYS A 62 6.23 -0.04 3.69
C LYS A 62 5.57 0.04 5.05
N LYS A 63 5.92 -0.87 5.94
CA LYS A 63 5.61 -0.71 7.36
C LYS A 63 6.45 0.44 7.92
N VAL A 64 5.80 1.37 8.59
CA VAL A 64 6.44 2.51 9.25
C VAL A 64 6.51 2.27 10.75
N THR A 65 5.37 1.96 11.36
CA THR A 65 5.26 1.71 12.81
C THR A 65 4.39 0.49 13.09
N GLY A 66 4.58 -0.09 14.26
CA GLY A 66 3.71 -1.10 14.83
C GLY A 66 3.48 -0.80 16.31
N GLN A 67 2.29 -1.06 16.79
CA GLN A 67 1.88 -0.77 18.16
C GLN A 67 0.95 -1.85 18.70
N ASP A 68 1.27 -2.39 19.87
CA ASP A 68 0.39 -3.28 20.60
C ASP A 68 -0.26 -2.52 21.75
N LEU A 69 -1.57 -2.42 21.73
CA LEU A 69 -2.37 -1.82 22.78
C LEU A 69 -2.84 -2.92 23.72
N ILE A 70 -2.43 -2.83 24.97
CA ILE A 70 -2.72 -3.82 26.04
C ILE A 70 -3.46 -3.10 27.18
N PRO A 71 -4.74 -2.72 26.96
CA PRO A 71 -5.49 -2.02 27.99
C PRO A 71 -5.95 -2.99 29.09
N ASP A 72 -5.97 -2.51 30.34
CA ASP A 72 -6.51 -3.28 31.46
C ASP A 72 -7.98 -3.63 31.23
N GLY A 73 -8.29 -4.92 31.32
CA GLY A 73 -9.67 -5.43 31.26
C GLY A 73 -10.36 -5.39 29.91
N SER A 74 -9.63 -5.06 28.83
CA SER A 74 -10.18 -5.09 27.48
C SER A 74 -9.28 -5.90 26.51
N ARG A 75 -9.79 -6.11 25.29
CA ARG A 75 -9.11 -6.87 24.25
C ARG A 75 -7.82 -6.20 23.81
N ASN A 76 -6.75 -6.98 23.70
CA ASN A 76 -5.52 -6.52 23.08
C ASN A 76 -5.74 -6.22 21.61
N ARG A 77 -5.09 -5.18 21.11
CA ARG A 77 -5.16 -4.75 19.71
C ARG A 77 -3.76 -4.53 19.17
N SER A 78 -3.52 -4.96 17.95
CA SER A 78 -2.26 -4.71 17.25
C SER A 78 -2.54 -3.80 16.05
N LEU A 79 -1.89 -2.64 16.05
CA LEU A 79 -2.00 -1.65 15.00
C LEU A 79 -0.70 -1.55 14.20
N VAL A 80 -0.81 -1.44 12.90
CA VAL A 80 0.33 -1.28 11.99
C VAL A 80 0.06 -0.10 11.06
N THR A 81 1.01 0.83 10.98
CA THR A 81 0.94 1.93 10.03
C THR A 81 1.72 1.59 8.77
N ILE A 82 1.06 1.72 7.65
CA ILE A 82 1.61 1.49 6.31
C ILE A 82 1.72 2.80 5.56
N ARG A 83 2.88 3.04 4.99
CA ARG A 83 3.15 4.08 4.02
C ARG A 83 3.19 3.45 2.64
N SER A 84 2.28 3.85 1.76
CA SER A 84 2.22 3.41 0.37
C SER A 84 2.74 4.51 -0.53
N ILE A 85 3.82 4.23 -1.25
CA ILE A 85 4.47 5.17 -2.18
C ILE A 85 4.01 4.82 -3.58
N PHE A 86 3.52 5.83 -4.30
CA PHE A 86 3.06 5.72 -5.68
C PHE A 86 4.02 6.49 -6.58
N CYS A 87 4.48 5.87 -7.65
CA CYS A 87 5.32 6.53 -8.64
C CYS A 87 4.82 6.19 -10.04
N VAL A 88 4.60 7.20 -10.85
CA VAL A 88 4.22 7.07 -12.26
C VAL A 88 5.19 7.83 -13.15
N PHE A 89 5.26 7.43 -14.41
CA PHE A 89 6.04 8.07 -15.45
C PHE A 89 5.12 8.69 -16.51
N ASN A 90 5.36 9.94 -16.86
CA ASN A 90 4.75 10.55 -18.04
C ASN A 90 5.60 11.76 -18.46
N GLU A 91 5.82 11.93 -19.75
CA GLU A 91 6.57 13.09 -20.26
C GLU A 91 5.75 14.38 -20.22
N ASP A 92 4.42 14.30 -20.26
CA ASP A 92 3.53 15.44 -20.05
C ASP A 92 3.26 15.68 -18.56
N ALA A 93 3.48 16.92 -18.12
CA ALA A 93 3.38 17.26 -16.70
C ALA A 93 1.94 17.22 -16.18
N VAL A 94 0.98 17.65 -16.98
CA VAL A 94 -0.44 17.66 -16.59
C VAL A 94 -0.99 16.24 -16.55
N GLU A 95 -0.74 15.47 -17.60
CA GLU A 95 -1.18 14.05 -17.67
C GLU A 95 -0.54 13.21 -16.57
N GLY A 96 0.75 13.40 -16.31
CA GLY A 96 1.47 12.68 -15.27
C GLY A 96 0.92 12.96 -13.87
N SER A 97 0.63 14.21 -13.57
CA SER A 97 0.02 14.60 -12.29
C SER A 97 -1.38 14.00 -12.12
N LEU A 98 -2.21 14.08 -13.16
CA LEU A 98 -3.56 13.51 -13.15
C LEU A 98 -3.54 11.98 -13.06
N MET A 99 -2.59 11.35 -13.72
CA MET A 99 -2.40 9.89 -13.68
C MET A 99 -2.03 9.41 -12.26
N LEU A 100 -1.12 10.13 -11.59
CA LEU A 100 -0.77 9.86 -10.20
C LEU A 100 -2.01 9.99 -9.30
N MET A 101 -2.74 11.09 -9.42
CA MET A 101 -3.97 11.31 -8.65
C MET A 101 -4.98 10.19 -8.88
N ASN A 102 -5.21 9.77 -10.12
CA ASN A 102 -6.14 8.69 -10.45
C ASN A 102 -5.72 7.36 -9.84
N LEU A 103 -4.43 7.03 -9.85
CA LEU A 103 -3.92 5.81 -9.23
C LEU A 103 -4.12 5.82 -7.71
N MET A 104 -3.79 6.93 -7.06
CA MET A 104 -3.98 7.10 -5.62
C MET A 104 -5.48 7.07 -5.25
N GLU A 105 -6.32 7.74 -6.04
CA GLU A 105 -7.77 7.76 -5.82
C GLU A 105 -8.41 6.37 -6.00
N ARG A 106 -7.95 5.58 -6.97
CA ARG A 106 -8.36 4.19 -7.14
C ARG A 106 -8.12 3.39 -5.85
N MET A 107 -6.93 3.52 -5.27
CA MET A 107 -6.60 2.83 -4.02
C MET A 107 -7.42 3.35 -2.84
N ARG A 108 -7.57 4.66 -2.70
CA ARG A 108 -8.39 5.27 -1.64
C ARG A 108 -9.83 4.75 -1.68
N ILE A 109 -10.45 4.76 -2.86
CA ILE A 109 -11.82 4.27 -3.05
C ILE A 109 -11.92 2.78 -2.75
N ALA A 110 -10.96 1.98 -3.22
CA ALA A 110 -10.94 0.55 -2.96
C ALA A 110 -10.89 0.23 -1.46
N LEU A 111 -10.02 0.92 -0.71
CA LEU A 111 -9.89 0.75 0.75
C LEU A 111 -11.14 1.19 1.51
N LEU A 112 -11.81 2.25 1.06
CA LEU A 112 -13.06 2.71 1.68
C LEU A 112 -14.24 1.77 1.40
N LYS A 113 -14.26 1.13 0.22
CA LYS A 113 -15.29 0.15 -0.15
C LYS A 113 -15.05 -1.23 0.48
N ILE A 114 -13.80 -1.63 0.61
CA ILE A 114 -13.36 -2.94 1.11
C ILE A 114 -12.36 -2.70 2.24
N PRO A 115 -12.82 -2.31 3.43
CA PRO A 115 -11.93 -1.96 4.55
C PRO A 115 -11.34 -3.18 5.27
N VAL A 116 -11.63 -4.39 4.81
CA VAL A 116 -11.08 -5.64 5.35
C VAL A 116 -10.39 -6.41 4.24
N VAL A 117 -9.09 -6.62 4.39
CA VAL A 117 -8.26 -7.38 3.45
C VAL A 117 -8.06 -8.79 4.00
N ASP A 118 -8.17 -9.81 3.13
CA ASP A 118 -8.01 -11.23 3.45
C ASP A 118 -8.88 -11.70 4.64
N ASN A 119 -10.05 -11.10 4.82
CA ASN A 119 -10.99 -11.37 5.92
C ASN A 119 -10.39 -11.25 7.34
N ARG A 120 -9.23 -10.63 7.50
CA ARG A 120 -8.47 -10.60 8.76
C ARG A 120 -7.95 -9.22 9.11
N TYR A 121 -7.49 -8.48 8.13
CA TYR A 121 -6.79 -7.22 8.31
C TYR A 121 -7.75 -6.08 8.05
N ARG A 122 -8.03 -5.31 9.08
CA ARG A 122 -9.03 -4.24 9.02
C ARG A 122 -8.36 -2.88 8.94
N LEU A 123 -8.78 -2.05 7.99
CA LEU A 123 -8.43 -0.63 7.98
C LEU A 123 -8.97 -0.01 9.27
N TYR A 124 -8.05 0.60 10.04
CA TYR A 124 -8.41 1.23 11.31
C TYR A 124 -9.10 2.57 11.06
N THR A 125 -10.28 2.75 11.64
CA THR A 125 -11.13 3.93 11.46
C THR A 125 -11.50 4.62 12.78
N GLY A 126 -10.83 4.24 13.88
CA GLY A 126 -11.06 4.82 15.20
C GLY A 126 -10.07 5.94 15.52
N ASP A 127 -10.51 6.90 16.30
CA ASP A 127 -9.72 8.00 16.85
C ASP A 127 -8.93 8.81 15.79
N ASP A 128 -7.95 9.57 16.21
CA ASP A 128 -7.14 10.43 15.31
C ASP A 128 -6.28 9.65 14.30
N ASP A 129 -5.99 8.37 14.57
CA ASP A 129 -5.20 7.50 13.69
C ASP A 129 -6.03 6.80 12.61
N GLY A 130 -7.36 6.89 12.69
CA GLY A 130 -8.30 6.25 11.78
C GLY A 130 -8.55 7.02 10.49
N LYS A 131 -7.50 7.50 9.84
CA LYS A 131 -7.61 8.29 8.61
C LYS A 131 -6.78 7.71 7.47
N ILE A 132 -7.19 8.03 6.24
CA ILE A 132 -6.35 7.86 5.06
C ILE A 132 -5.78 9.24 4.73
N GLU A 133 -4.49 9.42 4.93
CA GLU A 133 -3.78 10.63 4.52
C GLU A 133 -3.11 10.43 3.17
N THR A 134 -3.21 11.42 2.30
CA THR A 134 -2.55 11.42 0.99
C THR A 134 -1.73 12.69 0.82
N VAL A 135 -0.53 12.54 0.28
CA VAL A 135 0.38 13.63 -0.05
C VAL A 135 0.89 13.43 -1.47
N ILE A 136 0.86 14.48 -2.26
CA ILE A 136 1.48 14.53 -3.58
C ILE A 136 2.71 15.41 -3.47
N TYR A 137 3.87 14.87 -3.83
CA TYR A 137 5.10 15.65 -3.85
C TYR A 137 5.13 16.57 -5.05
N GLN A 138 5.33 17.84 -4.77
CA GLN A 138 5.41 18.91 -5.79
C GLN A 138 6.85 19.18 -6.25
N GLU A 139 7.79 18.32 -5.86
CA GLU A 139 9.17 18.42 -6.31
C GLU A 139 9.26 18.15 -7.81
N ASP A 140 10.16 18.89 -8.46
CA ASP A 140 10.38 18.79 -9.90
C ASP A 140 11.18 17.50 -10.24
N LEU A 141 10.51 16.36 -10.14
CA LEU A 141 11.05 15.04 -10.48
C LEU A 141 10.70 14.61 -11.91
N GLN A 142 10.22 15.55 -12.72
CA GLN A 142 9.83 15.23 -14.10
C GLN A 142 10.91 14.36 -14.80
N PRO A 143 10.51 13.34 -15.51
CA PRO A 143 9.16 12.91 -15.93
C PRO A 143 8.47 11.94 -14.95
N TYR A 144 8.85 11.93 -13.69
CA TYR A 144 8.27 11.08 -12.65
C TYR A 144 7.43 11.88 -11.68
N TYR A 145 6.33 11.27 -11.24
CA TYR A 145 5.37 11.87 -10.31
C TYR A 145 5.19 10.93 -9.14
N VAL A 146 5.38 11.44 -7.93
CA VAL A 146 5.40 10.66 -6.70
C VAL A 146 4.37 11.19 -5.71
N GLY A 147 3.66 10.28 -5.08
CA GLY A 147 2.75 10.58 -3.98
C GLY A 147 2.79 9.47 -2.93
N GLU A 148 2.19 9.75 -1.80
CA GLU A 148 2.13 8.83 -0.68
C GLU A 148 0.73 8.76 -0.09
N MET A 149 0.41 7.60 0.45
CA MET A 149 -0.78 7.35 1.24
C MET A 149 -0.36 6.69 2.54
N VAL A 150 -0.85 7.21 3.65
CA VAL A 150 -0.62 6.63 4.98
C VAL A 150 -1.93 6.06 5.49
N THR A 151 -1.88 4.80 5.93
CA THR A 151 -3.02 4.06 6.47
C THR A 151 -2.61 3.30 7.72
N THR A 152 -3.52 3.20 8.69
CA THR A 152 -3.32 2.36 9.87
C THR A 152 -4.25 1.15 9.80
N TRP A 153 -3.73 0.00 10.19
CA TRP A 153 -4.42 -1.28 10.10
C TRP A 153 -4.45 -1.99 11.44
N GLU A 154 -5.59 -2.57 11.76
CA GLU A 154 -5.69 -3.51 12.86
C GLU A 154 -5.43 -4.92 12.31
N ILE A 155 -4.43 -5.57 12.88
CA ILE A 155 -4.07 -6.96 12.59
C ILE A 155 -4.42 -7.85 13.79
N PRO A 156 -4.65 -9.16 13.60
CA PRO A 156 -4.93 -10.07 14.72
C PRO A 156 -3.84 -9.99 15.79
N SER A 157 -4.23 -9.78 17.03
CA SER A 157 -3.30 -9.78 18.15
C SER A 157 -2.82 -11.21 18.46
N VAL A 158 -1.66 -11.34 19.12
CA VAL A 158 -1.13 -12.65 19.53
C VAL A 158 -2.13 -13.41 20.41
N GLN A 159 -2.90 -12.72 21.24
CA GLN A 159 -3.95 -13.33 22.05
C GLN A 159 -5.07 -13.94 21.20
N GLU A 160 -5.50 -13.26 20.16
CA GLU A 160 -6.51 -13.78 19.24
C GLU A 160 -6.00 -14.98 18.42
N GLU A 161 -4.76 -14.94 17.99
CA GLU A 161 -4.13 -16.07 17.31
C GLU A 161 -4.09 -17.32 18.20
N ARG A 162 -3.77 -17.17 19.48
CA ARG A 162 -3.82 -18.28 20.44
C ARG A 162 -5.23 -18.85 20.58
N GLN A 163 -6.25 -17.99 20.63
CA GLN A 163 -7.65 -18.44 20.70
C GLN A 163 -8.07 -19.18 19.45
N MET A 164 -7.64 -18.74 18.26
CA MET A 164 -7.92 -19.41 16.99
C MET A 164 -7.25 -20.77 16.87
N LEU A 165 -6.00 -20.89 17.36
CA LEU A 165 -5.20 -22.11 17.23
C LEU A 165 -5.52 -23.16 18.28
N PHE A 166 -5.82 -22.75 19.51
CA PHE A 166 -5.92 -23.65 20.67
C PHE A 166 -7.29 -23.65 21.36
N GLY A 167 -8.24 -22.85 20.91
CA GLY A 167 -9.54 -22.71 21.58
C GLY A 167 -9.48 -21.88 22.86
N LYS A 168 -10.67 -21.68 23.47
CA LYS A 168 -10.80 -20.83 24.67
C LYS A 168 -10.22 -21.42 25.96
N ASP A 169 -9.86 -22.69 25.96
CA ASP A 169 -9.47 -23.43 27.18
C ASP A 169 -8.01 -23.22 27.61
N TYR A 170 -7.25 -22.41 26.88
CA TYR A 170 -5.84 -22.13 27.15
C TYR A 170 -5.54 -20.69 27.57
N LEU A 171 -6.55 -19.96 28.03
CA LEU A 171 -6.41 -18.60 28.53
C LEU A 171 -6.30 -18.57 30.06
#